data_ecfa5dd9a5b2eaf4b946f0f4bc0a0d06
#
_entry.id   ecfa5dd9a5b2eaf4b946f0f4bc0a0d06
#
_cell.length_a   1.000
_cell.length_b   1.000
_cell.length_c   1.000
_cell.angle_alpha   90.00
_cell.angle_beta   90.00
_cell.angle_gamma   90.00
#
_symmetry.space_group_name_H-M   'P 1'
#
loop_
_entity.id
_entity.type
_entity.pdbx_description
1 polymer ?
#
loop_
_entity_poly.entity_id
_entity_poly.type
_entity_poly.pdbx_seq_one_letter_code
_entity_poly.pdbx_strand_id
1 'polypeptide(L)'
;PDMPAIITGDFNCEPDEEPLQILEKSGMQNTSKTAGITYGPSWSFHDFGRIPLDERVLLDYIFVTDGAKVDRYRVIQDTPENGFLSDHCPVLVDLTL
;
A
#
# COMPACT_ATOMS: atom_id res chain seq x y z
N PRO A 1 8.34 -20.44 5.88
CA PRO A 1 9.67 -20.48 5.28
C PRO A 1 10.65 -19.62 6.06
N ASP A 2 11.90 -20.00 5.98
CA ASP A 2 12.95 -19.31 6.73
C ASP A 2 13.43 -18.04 6.03
N MET A 3 12.98 -17.80 4.82
CA MET A 3 13.40 -16.64 4.04
C MET A 3 12.38 -15.52 4.13
N PRO A 4 12.85 -14.28 4.34
CA PRO A 4 11.94 -13.14 4.27
C PRO A 4 11.39 -12.98 2.86
N ALA A 5 10.15 -12.53 2.77
CA ALA A 5 9.50 -12.29 1.49
C ALA A 5 8.76 -10.94 1.51
N ILE A 6 8.73 -10.30 0.36
CA ILE A 6 8.01 -9.05 0.14
C ILE A 6 7.14 -9.23 -1.10
N ILE A 7 5.86 -8.92 -0.98
CA ILE A 7 4.92 -8.96 -2.10
C ILE A 7 4.37 -7.57 -2.32
N THR A 8 4.52 -7.04 -3.52
CA THR A 8 4.06 -5.70 -3.86
C THR A 8 3.21 -5.73 -5.12
N GLY A 9 2.31 -4.78 -5.24
CA GLY A 9 1.58 -4.57 -6.48
C GLY A 9 0.20 -3.97 -6.31
N ASP A 10 -0.46 -3.81 -7.44
CA ASP A 10 -1.87 -3.45 -7.54
C ASP A 10 -2.69 -4.74 -7.45
N PHE A 11 -3.45 -4.87 -6.38
CA PHE A 11 -4.23 -6.07 -6.14
C PHE A 11 -5.66 -5.95 -6.66
N ASN A 12 -6.03 -4.77 -7.15
CA ASN A 12 -7.42 -4.46 -7.53
C ASN A 12 -8.43 -4.79 -6.43
N CYS A 13 -8.01 -4.68 -5.19
CA CYS A 13 -8.82 -4.99 -4.01
C CYS A 13 -8.77 -3.83 -3.04
N GLU A 14 -9.93 -3.47 -2.46
CA GLU A 14 -9.99 -2.52 -1.37
C GLU A 14 -9.57 -3.20 -0.07
N PRO A 15 -9.24 -2.41 0.97
CA PRO A 15 -8.84 -2.99 2.25
C PRO A 15 -9.85 -4.02 2.76
N ASP A 16 -9.33 -5.12 3.32
CA ASP A 16 -10.08 -6.21 3.93
C ASP A 16 -10.88 -7.10 2.96
N GLU A 17 -10.71 -6.95 1.66
CA GLU A 17 -11.26 -7.93 0.73
C GLU A 17 -10.52 -9.27 0.85
N GLU A 18 -11.17 -10.34 0.41
CA GLU A 18 -10.71 -11.71 0.64
C GLU A 18 -9.26 -11.99 0.25
N PRO A 19 -8.75 -11.54 -0.93
CA PRO A 19 -7.36 -11.81 -1.28
C PRO A 19 -6.36 -11.27 -0.26
N LEU A 20 -6.63 -10.10 0.33
CA LEU A 20 -5.78 -9.52 1.34
C LEU A 20 -5.86 -10.29 2.65
N GLN A 21 -7.04 -10.76 3.01
CA GLN A 21 -7.24 -11.58 4.20
C GLN A 21 -6.49 -12.91 4.10
N ILE A 22 -6.46 -13.51 2.91
CA ILE A 22 -5.72 -14.75 2.67
C ILE A 22 -4.23 -14.55 2.94
N LEU A 23 -3.66 -13.45 2.46
CA LEU A 23 -2.24 -13.14 2.71
C LEU A 23 -1.98 -12.92 4.22
N GLU A 24 -2.85 -12.19 4.89
CA GLU A 24 -2.70 -11.95 6.33
C GLU A 24 -2.79 -13.26 7.13
N LYS A 25 -3.69 -14.15 6.78
CA LYS A 25 -3.82 -15.47 7.42
C LYS A 25 -2.64 -16.38 7.15
N SER A 26 -1.94 -16.17 6.05
CA SER A 26 -0.76 -16.97 5.71
C SER A 26 0.52 -16.53 6.43
N GLY A 27 0.44 -15.50 7.27
CA GLY A 27 1.58 -15.00 8.03
C GLY A 27 2.28 -13.82 7.40
N MET A 28 1.64 -13.14 6.45
CA MET A 28 2.16 -11.90 5.88
C MET A 28 1.49 -10.70 6.54
N GLN A 29 2.24 -9.65 6.79
CA GLN A 29 1.65 -8.42 7.33
C GLN A 29 1.41 -7.41 6.22
N ASN A 30 0.22 -6.78 6.28
CA ASN A 30 -0.12 -5.64 5.44
C ASN A 30 0.55 -4.40 6.05
N THR A 31 1.56 -3.85 5.37
CA THR A 31 2.35 -2.75 5.92
C THR A 31 1.55 -1.48 6.16
N SER A 32 0.43 -1.29 5.44
CA SER A 32 -0.46 -0.15 5.69
C SER A 32 -1.10 -0.20 7.07
N LYS A 33 -1.22 -1.39 7.66
CA LYS A 33 -1.81 -1.60 8.99
C LYS A 33 -0.77 -1.68 10.09
N THR A 34 0.43 -2.20 9.79
CA THR A 34 1.41 -2.55 10.82
C THR A 34 2.53 -1.53 11.00
N ALA A 35 2.66 -0.57 10.10
CA ALA A 35 3.69 0.46 10.20
C ALA A 35 3.54 1.28 11.48
N GLY A 36 4.66 1.60 12.11
CA GLY A 36 4.67 2.46 13.30
C GLY A 36 4.22 3.87 13.00
N ILE A 37 4.56 4.38 11.82
CA ILE A 37 4.16 5.72 11.36
C ILE A 37 3.63 5.60 9.93
N THR A 38 2.52 6.27 9.65
CA THR A 38 1.94 6.34 8.31
C THR A 38 1.84 7.79 7.84
N TYR A 39 2.11 8.01 6.56
CA TYR A 39 2.04 9.31 5.92
C TYR A 39 1.23 9.25 4.64
N GLY A 40 0.62 10.39 4.28
CA GLY A 40 -0.09 10.53 3.02
C GLY A 40 -1.54 10.08 3.11
N PRO A 41 -2.23 10.07 1.97
CA PRO A 41 -3.64 9.72 1.94
C PRO A 41 -3.87 8.24 2.18
N SER A 42 -5.11 7.87 2.49
CA SER A 42 -5.52 6.49 2.68
C SER A 42 -5.89 5.78 1.37
N TRP A 43 -5.68 6.43 0.25
CA TRP A 43 -6.01 5.92 -1.08
C TRP A 43 -4.78 5.95 -1.99
N SER A 44 -4.76 5.08 -2.99
CA SER A 44 -3.67 5.04 -3.98
C SER A 44 -4.16 5.21 -5.42
N PHE A 45 -5.42 4.94 -5.70
CA PHE A 45 -5.97 5.04 -7.06
C PHE A 45 -6.81 6.29 -7.21
N HIS A 46 -6.51 7.12 -8.23
CA HIS A 46 -7.18 8.39 -8.46
C HIS A 46 -7.62 8.60 -9.92
N ASP A 47 -7.27 7.70 -10.83
CA ASP A 47 -7.61 7.78 -12.25
C ASP A 47 -7.24 9.15 -12.84
N PHE A 48 -5.95 9.52 -12.73
CA PHE A 48 -5.44 10.80 -13.22
C PHE A 48 -6.22 12.00 -12.66
N GLY A 49 -6.58 11.92 -11.37
CA GLY A 49 -7.28 12.98 -10.66
C GLY A 49 -8.78 13.07 -10.95
N ARG A 50 -9.33 12.16 -11.76
CA ARG A 50 -10.75 12.19 -12.14
C ARG A 50 -11.69 11.75 -11.03
N ILE A 51 -11.24 10.85 -10.15
CA ILE A 51 -12.08 10.35 -9.06
C ILE A 51 -12.11 11.38 -7.95
N PRO A 52 -13.30 11.77 -7.47
CA PRO A 52 -13.41 12.68 -6.32
C PRO A 52 -12.66 12.15 -5.10
N LEU A 53 -12.11 13.05 -4.28
CA LEU A 53 -11.27 12.67 -3.15
C LEU A 53 -11.92 11.68 -2.19
N ASP A 54 -13.22 11.82 -1.94
CA ASP A 54 -13.96 10.97 -1.01
C ASP A 54 -14.35 9.61 -1.59
N GLU A 55 -14.10 9.40 -2.88
CA GLU A 55 -14.41 8.13 -3.56
C GLU A 55 -13.16 7.34 -3.95
N ARG A 56 -11.97 7.86 -3.66
CA ARG A 56 -10.72 7.19 -3.98
C ARG A 56 -10.44 6.05 -3.02
N VAL A 57 -9.87 4.97 -3.54
CA VAL A 57 -9.65 3.74 -2.77
C VAL A 57 -8.18 3.33 -2.78
N LEU A 58 -7.78 2.52 -1.80
CA LEU A 58 -6.46 1.91 -1.76
C LEU A 58 -6.53 0.58 -2.52
N LEU A 59 -5.71 0.44 -3.55
CA LEU A 59 -5.61 -0.77 -4.36
C LEU A 59 -4.20 -1.34 -4.39
N ASP A 60 -3.21 -0.57 -3.95
CA ASP A 60 -1.80 -0.92 -4.01
C ASP A 60 -1.29 -1.25 -2.63
N TYR A 61 -0.63 -2.38 -2.48
CA TYR A 61 -0.23 -2.89 -1.19
C TYR A 61 1.21 -3.40 -1.20
N ILE A 62 1.82 -3.36 -0.04
CA ILE A 62 3.10 -4.01 0.23
C ILE A 62 2.89 -4.92 1.42
N PHE A 63 3.05 -6.22 1.20
CA PHE A 63 3.01 -7.23 2.24
C PHE A 63 4.42 -7.72 2.53
N VAL A 64 4.73 -7.93 3.78
CA VAL A 64 6.03 -8.47 4.20
C VAL A 64 5.85 -9.62 5.15
N THR A 65 6.86 -10.46 5.24
CA THR A 65 6.90 -11.59 6.18
C THR A 65 6.59 -11.12 7.59
N ASP A 66 5.80 -11.91 8.31
CA ASP A 66 5.57 -11.69 9.72
C ASP A 66 6.91 -11.76 10.46
N GLY A 67 7.13 -10.85 11.40
CA GLY A 67 8.42 -10.71 12.07
C GLY A 67 9.30 -9.60 11.53
N ALA A 68 9.08 -9.13 10.31
CA ALA A 68 9.75 -7.93 9.82
C ALA A 68 9.22 -6.72 10.57
N LYS A 69 10.10 -5.76 10.86
CA LYS A 69 9.71 -4.51 11.50
C LYS A 69 9.39 -3.47 10.45
N VAL A 70 8.16 -2.99 10.43
CA VAL A 70 7.70 -1.96 9.50
C VAL A 70 7.72 -0.62 10.23
N ASP A 71 8.70 0.23 9.89
CA ASP A 71 8.87 1.51 10.58
C ASP A 71 7.95 2.58 10.04
N ARG A 72 7.92 2.73 8.72
CA ARG A 72 7.14 3.79 8.07
C ARG A 72 6.45 3.26 6.83
N TYR A 73 5.27 3.79 6.59
CA TYR A 73 4.47 3.53 5.39
C TYR A 73 4.01 4.88 4.84
N ARG A 74 4.14 5.05 3.53
CA ARG A 74 3.76 6.31 2.90
C ARG A 74 3.10 6.08 1.55
N VAL A 75 1.99 6.76 1.30
CA VAL A 75 1.43 6.94 -0.03
C VAL A 75 1.84 8.32 -0.51
N ILE A 76 2.52 8.40 -1.66
CA ILE A 76 3.10 9.64 -2.16
C ILE A 76 2.10 10.34 -3.07
N GLN A 77 1.64 11.51 -2.66
CA GLN A 77 0.59 12.27 -3.34
C GLN A 77 1.17 13.49 -4.08
N ASP A 78 2.31 13.37 -4.70
CA ASP A 78 2.90 14.48 -5.42
C ASP A 78 2.30 14.61 -6.81
N THR A 79 1.80 15.81 -7.15
CA THR A 79 1.28 16.12 -8.47
C THR A 79 2.26 17.04 -9.19
N PRO A 80 2.97 16.54 -10.23
CA PRO A 80 3.86 17.41 -11.03
C PRO A 80 3.08 18.51 -11.75
N GLU A 81 3.77 19.58 -12.11
CA GLU A 81 3.16 20.71 -12.83
C GLU A 81 2.47 20.28 -14.13
N ASN A 82 2.97 19.24 -14.77
CA ASN A 82 2.44 18.75 -16.05
C ASN A 82 1.40 17.63 -15.87
N GLY A 83 0.85 17.49 -14.68
CA GLY A 83 -0.17 16.49 -14.38
C GLY A 83 0.37 15.24 -13.70
N PHE A 84 -0.41 14.19 -13.71
CA PHE A 84 -0.09 12.96 -13.01
C PHE A 84 0.79 12.05 -13.88
N LEU A 85 1.82 11.45 -13.26
CA LEU A 85 2.71 10.49 -13.92
C LEU A 85 2.06 9.12 -14.06
N SER A 86 1.06 8.82 -13.23
CA SER A 86 0.33 7.55 -13.21
C SER A 86 -1.09 7.80 -12.72
N ASP A 87 -1.97 6.85 -12.93
CA ASP A 87 -3.32 6.86 -12.34
C ASP A 87 -3.33 6.34 -10.90
N HIS A 88 -2.17 5.87 -10.41
CA HIS A 88 -1.96 5.43 -9.04
C HIS A 88 -0.87 6.28 -8.37
N CYS A 89 -0.95 6.38 -7.04
CA CYS A 89 0.12 6.95 -6.23
C CYS A 89 1.16 5.89 -5.88
N PRO A 90 2.45 6.23 -5.87
CA PRO A 90 3.46 5.31 -5.34
C PRO A 90 3.25 5.01 -3.86
N VAL A 91 3.58 3.80 -3.46
CA VAL A 91 3.57 3.38 -2.06
C VAL A 91 5.00 3.03 -1.66
N LEU A 92 5.45 3.55 -0.53
CA LEU A 92 6.79 3.38 -0.02
C LEU A 92 6.75 2.89 1.42
N VAL A 93 7.60 1.92 1.76
CA VAL A 93 7.77 1.48 3.14
C VAL A 93 9.25 1.43 3.51
N ASP A 94 9.54 1.79 4.76
CA ASP A 94 10.84 1.55 5.40
C ASP A 94 10.67 0.38 6.35
N LEU A 95 11.45 -0.66 6.17
CA LEU A 95 11.34 -1.86 6.99
C LEU A 95 12.71 -2.47 7.28
N THR A 96 12.74 -3.30 8.33
CA THR A 96 13.90 -4.10 8.70
C THR A 96 13.47 -5.56 8.73
N LEU A 97 14.15 -6.36 7.94
CA LEU A 97 13.85 -7.78 7.86
C LEU A 97 14.48 -8.59 8.98
#